data_77562001a18b2417e70a18c86df944c4
#
_entry.id   77562001a18b2417e70a18c86df944c4
#
_cell.length_a   1.000
_cell.length_b   1.000
_cell.length_c   1.000
_cell.angle_alpha   90.00
_cell.angle_beta   90.00
_cell.angle_gamma   90.00
#
_symmetry.space_group_name_H-M   'P 1'
#
loop_
_entity.id
_entity.type
_entity.pdbx_description
1 polymer ?
#
loop_
_entity_poly.entity_id
_entity_poly.type
_entity_poly.pdbx_seq_one_letter_code
_entity_poly.pdbx_strand_id
1 'polypeptide(L)'
;ISSFNYSQSSYVLSRDDPVSIIPTVNGDELSFSITSGSLPIGLSLNSSTGIISGIPSQAMSSQSVTINALNQVSNQSFSLSFTVLTPISSFNYSQSSFALTKDESFSIVPTINGDELSFSIISGSLPIGLSLNSSTGMICR
;
A
#
# COMPACT_ATOMS: atom_id res chain seq x y z
N ILE A 1 -20.71 2.78 24.91
CA ILE A 1 -20.26 2.25 23.60
C ILE A 1 -20.38 0.73 23.64
N SER A 2 -21.22 0.18 22.78
CA SER A 2 -21.40 -1.27 22.73
C SER A 2 -20.54 -1.94 21.66
N SER A 3 -20.12 -1.18 20.64
CA SER A 3 -19.22 -1.70 19.60
C SER A 3 -18.50 -0.55 18.91
N PHE A 4 -17.27 -0.82 18.50
CA PHE A 4 -16.46 0.11 17.72
C PHE A 4 -15.48 -0.68 16.89
N ASN A 5 -15.55 -0.52 15.57
CA ASN A 5 -14.61 -1.17 14.68
C ASN A 5 -14.56 -0.44 13.34
N TYR A 6 -13.51 -0.71 12.59
CA TYR A 6 -13.40 -0.36 11.18
C TYR A 6 -13.60 -1.64 10.37
N SER A 7 -13.92 -1.50 9.08
CA SER A 7 -14.24 -2.66 8.25
C SER A 7 -13.06 -3.64 8.08
N GLN A 8 -11.84 -3.15 8.24
CA GLN A 8 -10.64 -3.98 8.18
C GLN A 8 -9.70 -3.57 9.31
N SER A 9 -8.81 -4.48 9.70
CA SER A 9 -7.75 -4.16 10.66
C SER A 9 -6.43 -3.81 9.97
N SER A 10 -6.37 -3.98 8.65
CA SER A 10 -5.16 -3.72 7.87
C SER A 10 -5.53 -3.09 6.53
N TYR A 11 -4.82 -2.04 6.17
CA TYR A 11 -5.06 -1.30 4.93
C TYR A 11 -3.76 -1.13 4.16
N VAL A 12 -3.83 -1.39 2.85
CA VAL A 12 -2.72 -1.09 1.93
C VAL A 12 -3.19 0.07 1.08
N LEU A 13 -2.49 1.18 1.16
CA LEU A 13 -2.87 2.44 0.52
C LEU A 13 -1.86 2.81 -0.55
N SER A 14 -2.33 3.57 -1.55
CA SER A 14 -1.49 4.08 -2.61
C SER A 14 -1.10 5.51 -2.31
N ARG A 15 0.18 5.85 -2.45
CA ARG A 15 0.66 7.21 -2.25
C ARG A 15 -0.05 8.15 -3.23
N ASP A 16 -0.44 9.32 -2.73
CA ASP A 16 -1.11 10.40 -3.48
C ASP A 16 -2.54 10.09 -3.91
N ASP A 17 -3.15 9.00 -3.40
CA ASP A 17 -4.57 8.72 -3.60
C ASP A 17 -5.38 9.11 -2.37
N PRO A 18 -6.54 9.75 -2.55
CA PRO A 18 -7.38 10.11 -1.40
C PRO A 18 -7.96 8.88 -0.72
N VAL A 19 -8.06 8.96 0.60
CA VAL A 19 -8.53 7.86 1.46
C VAL A 19 -9.63 8.39 2.36
N SER A 20 -10.67 7.56 2.58
CA SER A 20 -11.72 7.84 3.55
C SER A 20 -12.15 6.52 4.17
N ILE A 21 -11.94 6.39 5.48
CA ILE A 21 -12.26 5.18 6.23
C ILE A 21 -13.22 5.56 7.34
N ILE A 22 -14.40 4.95 7.34
CA ILE A 22 -15.49 5.30 8.25
C ILE A 22 -15.67 4.15 9.23
N PRO A 23 -15.66 4.42 10.56
CA PRO A 23 -15.86 3.35 11.54
C PRO A 23 -17.34 2.99 11.67
N THR A 24 -17.58 1.79 12.19
CA THR A 24 -18.88 1.40 12.71
C THR A 24 -18.79 1.51 14.22
N VAL A 25 -19.63 2.36 14.80
CA VAL A 25 -19.62 2.60 16.24
C VAL A 25 -21.03 2.83 16.74
N ASN A 26 -21.29 2.32 17.94
CA ASN A 26 -22.58 2.45 18.59
C ASN A 26 -22.40 3.09 19.96
N GLY A 27 -23.07 4.21 20.20
CA GLY A 27 -22.95 4.97 21.43
C GLY A 27 -23.27 6.43 21.21
N ASP A 28 -23.34 7.19 22.31
CA ASP A 28 -23.68 8.60 22.30
C ASP A 28 -22.51 9.47 22.74
N GLU A 29 -22.50 10.71 22.28
CA GLU A 29 -21.52 11.73 22.68
C GLU A 29 -20.08 11.24 22.54
N LEU A 30 -19.77 10.68 21.36
CA LEU A 30 -18.50 10.03 21.12
C LEU A 30 -17.40 11.03 20.78
N SER A 31 -16.20 10.73 21.24
CA SER A 31 -14.99 11.37 20.75
C SER A 31 -13.94 10.30 20.46
N PHE A 32 -13.04 10.60 19.55
CA PHE A 32 -12.07 9.66 19.03
C PHE A 32 -10.67 10.24 19.14
N SER A 33 -9.72 9.41 19.49
CA SER A 33 -8.33 9.84 19.63
C SER A 33 -7.38 8.69 19.30
N ILE A 34 -6.15 9.03 19.02
CA ILE A 34 -5.07 8.07 18.79
C ILE A 34 -4.37 7.88 20.12
N THR A 35 -4.35 6.64 20.63
CA THR A 35 -3.73 6.32 21.92
C THR A 35 -2.35 5.69 21.73
N SER A 36 -2.05 5.15 20.56
CA SER A 36 -0.77 4.51 20.28
C SER A 36 -0.47 4.61 18.79
N GLY A 37 0.80 4.84 18.46
CA GLY A 37 1.24 4.95 17.07
C GLY A 37 0.82 6.27 16.42
N SER A 38 0.86 6.31 15.11
CA SER A 38 0.48 7.49 14.35
C SER A 38 -0.04 7.08 12.97
N LEU A 39 -0.86 7.94 12.37
CA LEU A 39 -1.36 7.72 11.01
C LEU A 39 -0.26 8.01 9.98
N PRO A 40 -0.37 7.43 8.77
CA PRO A 40 0.50 7.81 7.68
C PRO A 40 0.46 9.32 7.44
N ILE A 41 1.58 9.88 6.99
CA ILE A 41 1.68 11.32 6.73
C ILE A 41 0.67 11.68 5.63
N GLY A 42 -0.16 12.68 5.91
CA GLY A 42 -1.23 13.12 5.01
C GLY A 42 -2.61 12.65 5.42
N LEU A 43 -2.72 11.72 6.35
CA LEU A 43 -4.00 11.27 6.89
C LEU A 43 -4.27 11.92 8.24
N SER A 44 -5.54 12.08 8.55
CA SER A 44 -5.96 12.65 9.83
C SER A 44 -7.22 11.95 10.33
N LEU A 45 -7.40 11.98 11.66
CA LEU A 45 -8.56 11.42 12.33
C LEU A 45 -9.49 12.55 12.74
N ASN A 46 -10.77 12.41 12.37
CA ASN A 46 -11.80 13.33 12.85
C ASN A 46 -12.20 12.93 14.25
N SER A 47 -11.96 13.81 15.21
CA SER A 47 -12.22 13.51 16.63
C SER A 47 -13.69 13.40 16.97
N SER A 48 -14.59 13.88 16.11
CA SER A 48 -16.03 13.80 16.35
C SER A 48 -16.69 12.59 15.69
N THR A 49 -16.18 12.14 14.56
CA THR A 49 -16.80 11.07 13.76
C THR A 49 -15.98 9.80 13.69
N GLY A 50 -14.70 9.87 14.02
CA GLY A 50 -13.80 8.72 13.88
C GLY A 50 -13.36 8.43 12.46
N ILE A 51 -13.71 9.28 11.51
CA ILE A 51 -13.34 9.10 10.10
C ILE A 51 -11.86 9.41 9.93
N ILE A 52 -11.16 8.50 9.28
CA ILE A 52 -9.77 8.69 8.88
C ILE A 52 -9.76 9.05 7.41
N SER A 53 -9.21 10.22 7.09
CA SER A 53 -9.24 10.71 5.71
C SER A 53 -8.00 11.53 5.42
N GLY A 54 -7.76 11.77 4.13
CA GLY A 54 -6.66 12.55 3.64
C GLY A 54 -6.01 11.89 2.44
N ILE A 55 -4.81 12.36 2.10
CA ILE A 55 -4.03 11.85 0.98
C ILE A 55 -2.66 11.47 1.52
N PRO A 56 -2.30 10.17 1.53
CA PRO A 56 -0.96 9.80 1.99
C PRO A 56 0.09 10.41 1.08
N SER A 57 1.09 11.05 1.67
CA SER A 57 2.11 11.76 0.89
C SER A 57 3.46 11.09 0.87
N GLN A 58 3.65 10.03 1.67
CA GLN A 58 4.90 9.28 1.72
C GLN A 58 4.62 7.79 1.79
N ALA A 59 5.41 7.01 1.07
CA ALA A 59 5.39 5.56 1.20
C ALA A 59 5.97 5.16 2.55
N MET A 60 5.41 4.09 3.14
CA MET A 60 5.89 3.58 4.41
C MET A 60 5.57 2.10 4.54
N SER A 61 6.42 1.38 5.25
CA SER A 61 6.16 0.00 5.60
C SER A 61 5.07 -0.05 6.68
N SER A 62 4.60 -1.25 6.99
CA SER A 62 3.52 -1.46 7.95
C SER A 62 3.71 -0.64 9.23
N GLN A 63 2.68 0.11 9.60
CA GLN A 63 2.67 0.93 10.81
C GLN A 63 1.34 0.74 11.53
N SER A 64 1.42 0.47 12.82
CA SER A 64 0.23 0.24 13.65
C SER A 64 -0.22 1.51 14.33
N VAL A 65 -1.53 1.68 14.45
CA VAL A 65 -2.14 2.78 15.19
C VAL A 65 -3.33 2.25 15.94
N THR A 66 -3.53 2.69 17.18
CA THR A 66 -4.69 2.33 17.99
C THR A 66 -5.56 3.56 18.18
N ILE A 67 -6.82 3.41 17.82
CA ILE A 67 -7.82 4.47 17.93
C ILE A 67 -8.77 4.13 19.06
N ASN A 68 -9.04 5.09 19.91
CA ASN A 68 -9.94 4.94 21.03
C ASN A 68 -11.20 5.78 20.83
N ALA A 69 -12.36 5.13 20.95
CA ALA A 69 -13.64 5.79 20.95
C ALA A 69 -14.09 5.91 22.41
N LEU A 70 -14.54 7.08 22.81
CA LEU A 70 -14.72 7.43 24.21
C LEU A 70 -15.97 8.28 24.38
N ASN A 71 -16.76 7.99 25.43
CA ASN A 71 -17.77 8.91 25.96
C ASN A 71 -17.61 8.96 27.49
N GLN A 72 -18.56 9.61 28.16
CA GLN A 72 -18.43 9.83 29.61
C GLN A 72 -18.52 8.56 30.45
N VAL A 73 -19.07 7.48 29.88
CA VAL A 73 -19.35 6.27 30.67
C VAL A 73 -18.58 5.04 30.17
N SER A 74 -17.98 5.08 28.99
CA SER A 74 -17.28 3.91 28.46
C SER A 74 -16.28 4.29 27.37
N ASN A 75 -15.43 3.35 27.02
CA ASN A 75 -14.49 3.50 25.89
C ASN A 75 -14.22 2.14 25.25
N GLN A 76 -13.83 2.17 23.99
CA GLN A 76 -13.34 0.98 23.28
C GLN A 76 -12.25 1.42 22.32
N SER A 77 -11.34 0.51 22.03
CA SER A 77 -10.24 0.80 21.11
C SER A 77 -10.18 -0.24 20.00
N PHE A 78 -9.59 0.15 18.89
CA PHE A 78 -9.40 -0.72 17.73
C PHE A 78 -8.03 -0.44 17.12
N SER A 79 -7.28 -1.49 16.84
CA SER A 79 -5.95 -1.38 16.28
C SER A 79 -6.01 -1.54 14.77
N LEU A 80 -5.31 -0.64 14.06
CA LEU A 80 -5.22 -0.64 12.62
C LEU A 80 -3.76 -0.71 12.20
N SER A 81 -3.53 -1.30 11.03
CA SER A 81 -2.22 -1.37 10.43
C SER A 81 -2.30 -0.74 9.05
N PHE A 82 -1.36 0.15 8.72
CA PHE A 82 -1.33 0.83 7.43
C PHE A 82 0.00 0.61 6.73
N THR A 83 -0.09 0.36 5.43
CA THR A 83 1.07 0.31 4.53
C THR A 83 0.77 1.24 3.37
N VAL A 84 1.68 2.14 3.05
CA VAL A 84 1.52 3.05 1.91
C VAL A 84 2.59 2.72 0.89
N LEU A 85 2.15 2.42 -0.33
CA LEU A 85 3.01 2.02 -1.43
C LEU A 85 3.05 3.12 -2.49
N THR A 86 4.22 3.26 -3.12
CA THR A 86 4.35 4.11 -4.31
C THR A 86 3.79 3.33 -5.49
N PRO A 87 2.79 3.87 -6.21
CA PRO A 87 2.27 3.18 -7.38
C PRO A 87 3.30 3.14 -8.50
N ILE A 88 3.12 2.20 -9.43
CA ILE A 88 4.00 2.11 -10.59
C ILE A 88 3.73 3.33 -11.47
N SER A 89 4.75 4.17 -11.68
CA SER A 89 4.62 5.39 -12.47
C SER A 89 5.28 5.29 -13.83
N SER A 90 6.24 4.39 -13.98
CA SER A 90 6.88 4.16 -15.27
C SER A 90 7.44 2.75 -15.28
N PHE A 91 7.37 2.12 -16.44
CA PHE A 91 7.93 0.78 -16.64
C PHE A 91 8.33 0.66 -18.09
N ASN A 92 9.62 0.48 -18.33
CA ASN A 92 10.11 0.27 -19.68
C ASN A 92 11.46 -0.45 -19.67
N TYR A 93 11.78 -1.04 -20.78
CA TYR A 93 13.13 -1.49 -21.09
C TYR A 93 13.77 -0.47 -22.03
N SER A 94 15.08 -0.48 -22.12
CA SER A 94 15.81 0.51 -22.92
C SER A 94 15.45 0.46 -24.42
N GLN A 95 14.95 -0.68 -24.88
CA GLN A 95 14.52 -0.88 -26.27
C GLN A 95 13.26 -1.71 -26.28
N SER A 96 12.48 -1.59 -27.36
CA SER A 96 11.31 -2.43 -27.57
C SER A 96 11.62 -3.66 -28.43
N SER A 97 12.80 -3.69 -29.04
CA SER A 97 13.20 -4.74 -29.95
C SER A 97 14.69 -5.05 -29.75
N PHE A 98 15.02 -6.32 -29.69
CA PHE A 98 16.38 -6.80 -29.45
C PHE A 98 16.76 -7.84 -30.50
N ALA A 99 17.94 -7.68 -31.08
CA ALA A 99 18.56 -8.70 -31.93
C ALA A 99 19.64 -9.39 -31.11
N LEU A 100 19.50 -10.70 -30.91
CA LEU A 100 20.36 -11.45 -30.03
C LEU A 100 21.18 -12.47 -30.81
N THR A 101 22.33 -12.80 -30.26
CA THR A 101 23.24 -13.78 -30.86
C THR A 101 23.09 -15.10 -30.11
N LYS A 102 22.94 -16.19 -30.87
CA LYS A 102 22.85 -17.54 -30.31
C LYS A 102 24.12 -17.87 -29.52
N ASP A 103 23.94 -18.50 -28.35
CA ASP A 103 25.01 -18.98 -27.49
C ASP A 103 25.82 -17.87 -26.81
N GLU A 104 25.37 -16.62 -26.87
CA GLU A 104 25.98 -15.53 -26.13
C GLU A 104 25.15 -15.17 -24.91
N SER A 105 25.82 -14.78 -23.84
CA SER A 105 25.14 -14.33 -22.64
C SER A 105 24.43 -13.00 -22.88
N PHE A 106 23.34 -12.76 -22.16
CA PHE A 106 22.48 -11.62 -22.39
C PHE A 106 21.80 -11.22 -21.08
N SER A 107 21.69 -9.92 -20.87
CA SER A 107 21.05 -9.39 -19.66
C SER A 107 20.43 -8.04 -19.97
N ILE A 108 19.13 -7.88 -19.64
CA ILE A 108 18.41 -6.61 -19.79
C ILE A 108 17.72 -6.32 -18.47
N VAL A 109 17.87 -5.08 -17.99
CA VAL A 109 17.24 -4.61 -16.75
C VAL A 109 16.22 -3.54 -17.11
N PRO A 110 14.99 -3.60 -16.57
CA PRO A 110 14.01 -2.56 -16.85
C PRO A 110 14.26 -1.31 -16.00
N THR A 111 13.70 -0.19 -16.46
CA THR A 111 13.55 1.01 -15.66
C THR A 111 12.12 1.02 -15.15
N ILE A 112 11.96 1.06 -13.83
CA ILE A 112 10.64 0.98 -13.20
C ILE A 112 10.64 1.74 -11.88
N ASN A 113 9.51 2.38 -11.58
CA ASN A 113 9.32 3.13 -10.36
C ASN A 113 8.06 2.61 -9.66
N GLY A 114 8.19 2.24 -8.39
CA GLY A 114 7.11 1.69 -7.59
C GLY A 114 7.65 0.79 -6.50
N ASP A 115 6.78 0.31 -5.63
CA ASP A 115 7.12 -0.53 -4.49
C ASP A 115 6.50 -1.92 -4.63
N GLU A 116 7.15 -2.92 -4.03
CA GLU A 116 6.66 -4.30 -3.96
C GLU A 116 6.29 -4.86 -5.33
N LEU A 117 7.22 -4.73 -6.27
CA LEU A 117 6.99 -5.09 -7.66
C LEU A 117 7.10 -6.60 -7.90
N SER A 118 6.27 -7.10 -8.80
CA SER A 118 6.43 -8.44 -9.35
C SER A 118 6.21 -8.38 -10.85
N PHE A 119 6.86 -9.27 -11.57
CA PHE A 119 6.89 -9.26 -13.03
C PHE A 119 6.45 -10.61 -13.59
N SER A 120 5.70 -10.56 -14.68
CA SER A 120 5.24 -11.78 -15.35
C SER A 120 5.07 -11.53 -16.84
N ILE A 121 5.05 -12.61 -17.61
CA ILE A 121 4.76 -12.57 -19.02
C ILE A 121 3.28 -12.88 -19.20
N ILE A 122 2.54 -11.95 -19.78
CA ILE A 122 1.10 -12.12 -19.99
C ILE A 122 0.74 -12.54 -21.40
N SER A 123 1.69 -12.43 -22.34
CA SER A 123 1.46 -12.77 -23.72
C SER A 123 2.79 -13.16 -24.36
N GLY A 124 2.79 -14.21 -25.19
CA GLY A 124 3.98 -14.67 -25.86
C GLY A 124 4.94 -15.40 -24.96
N SER A 125 6.16 -15.54 -25.40
CA SER A 125 7.22 -16.24 -24.65
C SER A 125 8.58 -15.68 -25.02
N LEU A 126 9.53 -15.89 -24.10
CA LEU A 126 10.94 -15.51 -24.36
C LEU A 126 11.63 -16.55 -25.25
N PRO A 127 12.69 -16.14 -25.95
CA PRO A 127 13.51 -17.12 -26.67
C PRO A 127 14.04 -18.21 -25.73
N ILE A 128 14.25 -19.37 -26.29
CA ILE A 128 14.81 -20.51 -25.53
C ILE A 128 16.16 -20.09 -24.96
N GLY A 129 16.36 -20.32 -23.67
CA GLY A 129 17.58 -19.96 -22.96
C GLY A 129 17.49 -18.67 -22.18
N LEU A 130 16.46 -17.86 -22.38
CA LEU A 130 16.23 -16.64 -21.60
C LEU A 130 15.15 -16.87 -20.54
N SER A 131 15.26 -16.14 -19.45
CA SER A 131 14.28 -16.20 -18.40
C SER A 131 14.05 -14.81 -17.80
N LEU A 132 12.84 -14.61 -17.24
CA LEU A 132 12.45 -13.39 -16.57
C LEU A 132 12.54 -13.59 -15.07
N ASN A 133 13.24 -12.68 -14.40
CA ASN A 133 13.26 -12.67 -12.93
C ASN A 133 11.98 -11.99 -12.45
N SER A 134 11.14 -12.74 -11.74
CA SER A 134 9.84 -12.21 -11.30
C SER A 134 9.94 -11.14 -10.22
N SER A 135 11.09 -11.00 -9.58
CA SER A 135 11.30 -9.99 -8.55
C SER A 135 11.92 -8.70 -9.08
N THR A 136 12.78 -8.79 -10.07
CA THR A 136 13.54 -7.64 -10.59
C THR A 136 13.10 -7.19 -11.98
N GLY A 137 12.40 -8.04 -12.72
CA GLY A 137 12.06 -7.77 -14.13
C GLY A 137 13.21 -7.96 -15.07
N MET A 138 14.37 -8.40 -14.59
CA MET A 138 15.54 -8.64 -15.44
C MET A 138 15.31 -9.84 -16.34
N ILE A 139 15.67 -9.70 -17.61
CA ILE A 139 15.67 -10.80 -18.56
C ILE A 139 17.11 -11.16 -18.82
N CYS A 140 17.48 -12.40 -18.59
CA CYS A 140 18.86 -12.85 -18.77
C CYS A 140 18.91 -14.30 -19.17
N ARG A 141 20.10 -14.69 -19.56
CA ARG A 141 20.39 -16.04 -19.99
C ARG A 141 21.27 -16.75 -18.97
#